data_f98ed68795c7676db67b0c785e09e134
#
_entry.id   f98ed68795c7676db67b0c785e09e134
#
_cell.length_a   1.000
_cell.length_b   1.000
_cell.length_c   1.000
_cell.angle_alpha   90.00
_cell.angle_beta   90.00
_cell.angle_gamma   90.00
#
_symmetry.space_group_name_H-M   'P 1'
#
loop_
_entity.id
_entity.type
_entity.pdbx_description
1 polymer ?
#
loop_
_entity_poly.entity_id
_entity_poly.type
_entity_poly.pdbx_seq_one_letter_code
_entity_poly.pdbx_strand_id
1 'polypeptide(L)'
;DELKAMGVETVVSVWPTIDEKSVNFGEMAERGLLVTADRGNAIVMTWMGNTFFFDATNPEAQAFVWEQCKKNYYQYGIRCFWLDESEPEYGPYDFDNYRYYAGPALQCTNTYPVGYAKCFFDGLREAGETEILSLVRCAWAGSQKYAVLTWSGDISSTFRAMREQLQAGLSMGMAGIPWWTSDIGGFLGGQVDDPAFRELLVRWFQWGCFCPVFRMHGERSPWYEREQEYIGDVRQLTSGQGNEVWSFGDEVYEILRKYLFVRERMRPY
;
A
#
# COMPACT_ATOMS: atom_id res chain seq x y z
N ASP A 1 -1.48 12.83 -18.63
CA ASP A 1 -2.41 13.08 -19.78
C ASP A 1 -2.47 11.90 -20.75
N GLU A 2 -1.34 11.30 -21.14
CA GLU A 2 -1.31 10.15 -22.06
C GLU A 2 -2.02 8.92 -21.50
N LEU A 3 -1.72 8.52 -20.25
CA LEU A 3 -2.39 7.40 -19.58
C LEU A 3 -3.90 7.62 -19.46
N LYS A 4 -4.33 8.82 -19.10
CA LYS A 4 -5.74 9.16 -19.02
C LYS A 4 -6.44 9.08 -20.39
N ALA A 5 -5.77 9.49 -21.47
CA ALA A 5 -6.27 9.35 -22.84
C ALA A 5 -6.43 7.88 -23.26
N MET A 6 -5.66 6.97 -22.65
CA MET A 6 -5.78 5.52 -22.82
C MET A 6 -6.83 4.88 -21.91
N GLY A 7 -7.52 5.65 -21.07
CA GLY A 7 -8.48 5.14 -20.07
C GLY A 7 -7.80 4.49 -18.86
N VAL A 8 -6.54 4.85 -18.57
CA VAL A 8 -5.76 4.33 -17.45
C VAL A 8 -5.72 5.38 -16.33
N GLU A 9 -6.22 5.01 -15.16
CA GLU A 9 -6.09 5.82 -13.95
C GLU A 9 -4.76 5.52 -13.24
N THR A 10 -4.15 6.57 -12.71
CA THR A 10 -2.87 6.47 -11.99
C THR A 10 -3.11 6.42 -10.50
N VAL A 11 -2.48 5.45 -9.83
CA VAL A 11 -2.45 5.34 -8.37
C VAL A 11 -1.05 5.73 -7.89
N VAL A 12 -0.97 6.61 -6.90
CA VAL A 12 0.30 7.03 -6.29
C VAL A 12 0.44 6.39 -4.92
N SER A 13 1.58 5.73 -4.69
CA SER A 13 1.95 5.21 -3.37
C SER A 13 2.38 6.37 -2.47
N VAL A 14 1.81 6.40 -1.27
CA VAL A 14 2.16 7.35 -0.21
C VAL A 14 2.48 6.57 1.05
N TRP A 15 3.64 6.85 1.62
CA TRP A 15 4.06 6.32 2.90
C TRP A 15 3.82 7.34 4.00
N PRO A 16 3.53 6.93 5.23
CA PRO A 16 3.30 7.85 6.34
C PRO A 16 4.59 8.38 6.94
N THR A 17 5.73 8.08 6.34
CA THR A 17 7.05 8.45 6.82
C THR A 17 7.54 9.75 6.21
N ILE A 18 8.19 10.55 7.03
CA ILE A 18 8.81 11.82 6.66
C ILE A 18 10.31 11.71 6.94
N ASP A 19 11.14 11.85 5.91
CA ASP A 19 12.59 11.89 6.05
C ASP A 19 13.03 13.20 6.73
N GLU A 20 14.07 13.15 7.58
CA GLU A 20 14.61 14.34 8.28
C GLU A 20 15.11 15.45 7.35
N LYS A 21 15.49 15.06 6.12
CA LYS A 21 15.92 16.00 5.06
C LYS A 21 14.76 16.57 4.25
N SER A 22 13.53 16.10 4.49
CA SER A 22 12.34 16.62 3.81
C SER A 22 12.11 18.08 4.17
N VAL A 23 11.69 18.86 3.17
CA VAL A 23 11.26 20.25 3.39
C VAL A 23 10.08 20.38 4.36
N ASN A 24 9.33 19.30 4.55
CA ASN A 24 8.17 19.25 5.44
C ASN A 24 8.55 18.94 6.90
N PHE A 25 9.71 18.32 7.14
CA PHE A 25 10.07 17.79 8.46
C PHE A 25 10.11 18.86 9.55
N GLY A 26 10.79 19.99 9.29
CA GLY A 26 10.95 21.08 10.28
C GLY A 26 9.61 21.61 10.78
N GLU A 27 8.69 21.91 9.87
CA GLU A 27 7.35 22.39 10.22
C GLU A 27 6.55 21.32 10.96
N MET A 28 6.59 20.06 10.52
CA MET A 28 5.86 18.98 11.16
C MET A 28 6.35 18.70 12.58
N ALA A 29 7.67 18.76 12.80
CA ALA A 29 8.26 18.58 14.12
C ALA A 29 7.89 19.74 15.07
N GLU A 30 8.00 21.00 14.61
CA GLU A 30 7.65 22.18 15.40
C GLU A 30 6.18 22.21 15.82
N ARG A 31 5.28 21.78 14.93
CA ARG A 31 3.84 21.76 15.17
C ARG A 31 3.36 20.50 15.91
N GLY A 32 4.25 19.53 16.24
CA GLY A 32 3.88 18.30 16.93
C GLY A 32 2.98 17.39 16.09
N LEU A 33 3.24 17.29 14.79
CA LEU A 33 2.47 16.48 13.84
C LEU A 33 3.00 15.05 13.67
N LEU A 34 4.08 14.71 14.39
CA LEU A 34 4.75 13.42 14.32
C LEU A 34 4.42 12.55 15.54
N VAL A 35 4.48 11.23 15.35
CA VAL A 35 4.41 10.28 16.46
C VAL A 35 5.60 10.50 17.40
N THR A 36 5.36 10.52 18.72
CA THR A 36 6.38 10.83 19.72
C THR A 36 6.58 9.69 20.71
N ALA A 37 7.71 9.73 21.42
CA ALA A 37 7.93 8.96 22.64
C ALA A 37 7.22 9.62 23.82
N ASP A 38 7.17 8.92 24.95
CA ASP A 38 6.49 9.37 26.19
C ASP A 38 6.93 10.78 26.68
N ARG A 39 8.19 11.16 26.40
CA ARG A 39 8.73 12.48 26.74
C ARG A 39 8.59 13.54 25.64
N GLY A 40 7.80 13.27 24.62
CA GLY A 40 7.55 14.19 23.52
C GLY A 40 8.62 14.23 22.43
N ASN A 41 9.66 13.41 22.51
CA ASN A 41 10.67 13.33 21.46
C ASN A 41 10.09 12.54 20.27
N ALA A 42 10.31 13.03 19.05
CA ALA A 42 9.97 12.29 17.84
C ALA A 42 10.76 10.97 17.74
N ILE A 43 10.11 9.95 17.18
CA ILE A 43 10.67 8.60 17.07
C ILE A 43 11.28 8.44 15.70
N VAL A 44 12.60 8.16 15.67
CA VAL A 44 13.33 7.88 14.43
C VAL A 44 13.15 6.42 14.05
N MET A 45 12.73 6.19 12.81
CA MET A 45 12.73 4.90 12.15
C MET A 45 13.85 4.86 11.13
N THR A 46 14.73 3.87 11.22
CA THR A 46 15.84 3.74 10.28
C THR A 46 15.43 2.87 9.11
N TRP A 47 14.74 3.48 8.16
CA TRP A 47 14.38 2.81 6.90
C TRP A 47 14.63 3.78 5.74
N MET A 48 15.58 3.47 4.87
CA MET A 48 15.99 4.32 3.74
C MET A 48 16.38 5.75 4.14
N GLY A 49 16.88 5.92 5.36
CA GLY A 49 17.22 7.20 5.97
C GLY A 49 16.70 7.29 7.41
N ASN A 50 16.80 8.47 8.01
CA ASN A 50 16.16 8.77 9.27
C ASN A 50 14.75 9.29 9.01
N THR A 51 13.76 8.43 9.20
CA THR A 51 12.36 8.74 8.92
C THR A 51 11.52 8.80 10.20
N PHE A 52 10.42 9.53 10.13
CA PHE A 52 9.48 9.75 11.24
C PHE A 52 8.07 9.49 10.72
N PHE A 53 7.22 8.88 11.52
CA PHE A 53 5.82 8.71 11.15
C PHE A 53 5.02 9.98 11.47
N PHE A 54 4.20 10.47 10.54
CA PHE A 54 3.22 11.48 10.91
C PHE A 54 2.15 10.84 11.80
N ASP A 55 1.58 11.62 12.72
CA ASP A 55 0.53 11.10 13.59
C ASP A 55 -0.82 11.12 12.88
N ALA A 56 -1.21 9.98 12.31
CA ALA A 56 -2.48 9.84 11.60
C ALA A 56 -3.72 9.99 12.52
N THR A 57 -3.56 10.00 13.85
CA THR A 57 -4.64 10.26 14.79
C THR A 57 -4.83 11.76 15.07
N ASN A 58 -3.88 12.61 14.64
CA ASN A 58 -3.93 14.05 14.80
C ASN A 58 -4.62 14.73 13.60
N PRO A 59 -5.77 15.43 13.79
CA PRO A 59 -6.45 16.10 12.69
C PRO A 59 -5.59 17.17 11.97
N GLU A 60 -4.71 17.85 12.68
CA GLU A 60 -3.80 18.83 12.05
C GLU A 60 -2.75 18.14 11.17
N ALA A 61 -2.23 16.98 11.61
CA ALA A 61 -1.31 16.19 10.81
C ALA A 61 -2.00 15.63 9.56
N GLN A 62 -3.25 15.14 9.67
CA GLN A 62 -4.06 14.73 8.53
C GLN A 62 -4.23 15.88 7.52
N ALA A 63 -4.62 17.07 7.98
CA ALA A 63 -4.79 18.23 7.12
C ALA A 63 -3.47 18.62 6.42
N PHE A 64 -2.36 18.61 7.14
CA PHE A 64 -1.05 18.92 6.58
C PHE A 64 -0.65 17.93 5.48
N VAL A 65 -0.76 16.62 5.74
CA VAL A 65 -0.40 15.56 4.78
C VAL A 65 -1.29 15.63 3.54
N TRP A 66 -2.61 15.83 3.73
CA TRP A 66 -3.50 16.00 2.59
C TRP A 66 -3.14 17.22 1.73
N GLU A 67 -2.85 18.36 2.32
CA GLU A 67 -2.45 19.55 1.55
C GLU A 67 -1.16 19.33 0.74
N GLN A 68 -0.19 18.57 1.26
CA GLN A 68 0.99 18.20 0.48
C GLN A 68 0.61 17.28 -0.69
N CYS A 69 -0.25 16.28 -0.47
CA CYS A 69 -0.71 15.37 -1.51
C CYS A 69 -1.60 16.09 -2.54
N LYS A 70 -2.45 17.00 -2.09
CA LYS A 70 -3.26 17.85 -2.96
C LYS A 70 -2.41 18.70 -3.90
N LYS A 71 -1.40 19.35 -3.34
CA LYS A 71 -0.46 20.21 -4.09
C LYS A 71 0.41 19.42 -5.07
N ASN A 72 0.86 18.20 -4.68
CA ASN A 72 1.87 17.50 -5.45
C ASN A 72 1.31 16.42 -6.38
N TYR A 73 0.06 15.95 -6.14
CA TYR A 73 -0.55 14.87 -6.91
C TYR A 73 -1.97 15.20 -7.39
N TYR A 74 -2.87 15.54 -6.47
CA TYR A 74 -4.29 15.74 -6.82
C TYR A 74 -4.51 16.83 -7.88
N GLN A 75 -3.81 17.94 -7.80
CA GLN A 75 -3.91 19.02 -8.79
C GLN A 75 -3.54 18.59 -10.22
N TYR A 76 -2.77 17.50 -10.35
CA TYR A 76 -2.39 16.91 -11.64
C TYR A 76 -3.33 15.78 -12.10
N GLY A 77 -4.44 15.58 -11.39
CA GLY A 77 -5.45 14.60 -11.74
C GLY A 77 -5.33 13.24 -11.10
N ILE A 78 -4.40 13.05 -10.14
CA ILE A 78 -4.29 11.82 -9.35
C ILE A 78 -5.40 11.80 -8.29
N ARG A 79 -6.29 10.82 -8.32
CA ARG A 79 -7.45 10.69 -7.42
C ARG A 79 -7.47 9.41 -6.61
N CYS A 80 -6.59 8.49 -6.91
CA CYS A 80 -6.47 7.22 -6.18
C CYS A 80 -5.09 7.14 -5.52
N PHE A 81 -5.07 6.76 -4.24
CA PHE A 81 -3.84 6.69 -3.45
C PHE A 81 -3.64 5.29 -2.89
N TRP A 82 -2.39 4.88 -2.85
CA TRP A 82 -1.94 3.65 -2.22
C TRP A 82 -1.27 4.01 -0.89
N LEU A 83 -1.97 3.77 0.21
CA LEU A 83 -1.54 4.09 1.57
C LEU A 83 -0.78 2.89 2.15
N ASP A 84 0.52 2.90 1.93
CA ASP A 84 1.43 1.86 2.39
C ASP A 84 1.91 2.12 3.81
N GLU A 85 2.57 1.16 4.47
CA GLU A 85 3.11 1.26 5.83
C GLU A 85 2.09 1.71 6.89
N SER A 86 0.81 1.41 6.67
CA SER A 86 -0.32 1.97 7.42
C SER A 86 -0.64 1.28 8.75
N GLU A 87 0.13 0.27 9.17
CA GLU A 87 -0.04 -0.48 10.43
C GLU A 87 0.06 0.41 11.70
N PRO A 88 1.01 1.34 11.93
CA PRO A 88 2.27 1.66 11.25
C PRO A 88 3.38 0.64 11.53
N GLU A 89 4.29 0.46 10.56
CA GLU A 89 5.41 -0.48 10.67
C GLU A 89 6.61 0.18 11.36
N TYR A 90 6.62 0.12 12.68
CA TYR A 90 7.70 0.67 13.48
C TYR A 90 8.91 -0.27 13.60
N GLY A 91 10.08 0.28 13.58
CA GLY A 91 11.31 -0.43 13.94
C GLY A 91 12.15 0.37 14.94
N PRO A 92 12.17 0.03 16.23
CA PRO A 92 11.51 -1.12 16.88
C PRO A 92 10.06 -0.87 17.28
N TYR A 93 9.33 -1.94 17.57
CA TYR A 93 8.00 -1.87 18.18
C TYR A 93 8.13 -1.68 19.70
N ASP A 94 7.97 -0.45 20.16
CA ASP A 94 8.02 -0.05 21.57
C ASP A 94 6.73 0.69 21.95
N PHE A 95 5.62 -0.04 21.89
CA PHE A 95 4.29 0.53 22.09
C PHE A 95 4.05 1.10 23.49
N ASP A 96 4.79 0.68 24.49
CA ASP A 96 4.74 1.27 25.84
C ASP A 96 5.21 2.72 25.85
N ASN A 97 6.16 3.04 24.99
CA ASN A 97 6.81 4.35 24.91
C ASN A 97 6.14 5.29 23.90
N TYR A 98 5.47 4.77 22.87
CA TYR A 98 4.94 5.61 21.79
C TYR A 98 3.65 6.32 22.18
N ARG A 99 3.53 7.57 21.72
CA ARG A 99 2.39 8.46 22.01
C ARG A 99 1.86 9.06 20.72
N TYR A 100 0.55 8.99 20.59
CA TYR A 100 -0.24 9.64 19.56
C TYR A 100 -1.03 10.81 20.15
N TYR A 101 -1.54 11.66 19.31
CA TYR A 101 -2.52 12.69 19.68
C TYR A 101 -3.74 12.06 20.38
N ALA A 102 -4.21 10.92 19.90
CA ALA A 102 -5.32 10.19 20.51
C ALA A 102 -5.00 9.54 21.86
N GLY A 103 -3.72 9.40 22.23
CA GLY A 103 -3.30 8.78 23.50
C GLY A 103 -2.13 7.80 23.38
N PRO A 104 -1.91 6.97 24.41
CA PRO A 104 -0.85 5.96 24.41
C PRO A 104 -0.99 4.93 23.28
N ALA A 105 0.11 4.50 22.71
CA ALA A 105 0.10 3.55 21.58
C ALA A 105 -0.59 2.23 21.90
N LEU A 106 -0.41 1.68 23.11
CA LEU A 106 -1.12 0.46 23.55
C LEU A 106 -2.66 0.55 23.44
N GLN A 107 -3.22 1.74 23.48
CA GLN A 107 -4.66 1.97 23.35
C GLN A 107 -5.08 2.39 21.94
N CYS A 108 -4.21 3.06 21.21
CA CYS A 108 -4.61 3.80 20.01
C CYS A 108 -3.98 3.29 18.71
N THR A 109 -2.92 2.45 18.73
CA THR A 109 -2.21 2.07 17.50
C THR A 109 -3.13 1.48 16.44
N ASN A 110 -4.07 0.61 16.81
CA ASN A 110 -4.99 0.01 15.84
C ASN A 110 -5.93 1.03 15.16
N THR A 111 -6.03 2.25 15.68
CA THR A 111 -6.79 3.33 15.03
C THR A 111 -5.97 4.12 14.01
N TYR A 112 -4.66 3.91 13.95
CA TYR A 112 -3.77 4.59 13.03
C TYR A 112 -4.18 4.39 11.55
N PRO A 113 -4.39 3.14 11.06
CA PRO A 113 -4.83 2.92 9.68
C PRO A 113 -6.20 3.56 9.39
N VAL A 114 -7.08 3.65 10.38
CA VAL A 114 -8.37 4.33 10.24
C VAL A 114 -8.17 5.83 10.03
N GLY A 115 -7.31 6.45 10.84
CA GLY A 115 -6.96 7.87 10.72
C GLY A 115 -6.26 8.19 9.41
N TYR A 116 -5.37 7.30 8.95
CA TYR A 116 -4.67 7.48 7.69
C TYR A 116 -5.62 7.40 6.49
N ALA A 117 -6.50 6.40 6.43
CA ALA A 117 -7.53 6.30 5.40
C ALA A 117 -8.50 7.51 5.44
N LYS A 118 -8.89 7.94 6.65
CA LYS A 118 -9.74 9.12 6.86
C LYS A 118 -9.12 10.39 6.27
N CYS A 119 -7.83 10.60 6.45
CA CYS A 119 -7.10 11.76 5.91
C CYS A 119 -7.35 11.93 4.40
N PHE A 120 -7.18 10.86 3.64
CA PHE A 120 -7.36 10.90 2.18
C PHE A 120 -8.83 10.91 1.77
N PHE A 121 -9.68 10.17 2.47
CA PHE A 121 -11.12 10.17 2.20
C PHE A 121 -11.75 11.54 2.39
N ASP A 122 -11.50 12.18 3.54
CA ASP A 122 -12.06 13.49 3.83
C ASP A 122 -11.50 14.55 2.88
N GLY A 123 -10.20 14.52 2.62
CA GLY A 123 -9.56 15.45 1.71
C GLY A 123 -10.07 15.36 0.28
N LEU A 124 -10.25 14.17 -0.27
CA LEU A 124 -10.84 13.95 -1.59
C LEU A 124 -12.30 14.41 -1.63
N ARG A 125 -13.08 14.07 -0.59
CA ARG A 125 -14.48 14.49 -0.50
C ARG A 125 -14.63 16.00 -0.42
N GLU A 126 -13.81 16.69 0.35
CA GLU A 126 -13.78 18.15 0.43
C GLU A 126 -13.34 18.80 -0.88
N ALA A 127 -12.52 18.12 -1.66
CA ALA A 127 -12.16 18.54 -3.01
C ALA A 127 -13.25 18.28 -4.05
N GLY A 128 -14.39 17.65 -3.67
CA GLY A 128 -15.56 17.43 -4.52
C GLY A 128 -15.64 16.04 -5.15
N GLU A 129 -14.77 15.11 -4.78
CA GLU A 129 -14.82 13.73 -5.29
C GLU A 129 -15.96 12.94 -4.64
N THR A 130 -16.68 12.19 -5.45
CA THR A 130 -17.82 11.33 -5.02
C THR A 130 -17.50 9.85 -5.13
N GLU A 131 -16.59 9.47 -6.01
CA GLU A 131 -16.10 8.10 -6.21
C GLU A 131 -14.69 8.01 -5.62
N ILE A 132 -14.62 7.69 -4.34
CA ILE A 132 -13.36 7.65 -3.59
C ILE A 132 -12.96 6.21 -3.33
N LEU A 133 -11.70 5.88 -3.56
CA LEU A 133 -11.09 4.61 -3.21
C LEU A 133 -9.62 4.83 -2.87
N SER A 134 -9.18 4.24 -1.76
CA SER A 134 -7.76 4.15 -1.41
C SER A 134 -7.36 2.70 -1.19
N LEU A 135 -6.23 2.29 -1.77
CA LEU A 135 -5.59 1.01 -1.48
C LEU A 135 -4.83 1.15 -0.16
N VAL A 136 -5.15 0.33 0.83
CA VAL A 136 -4.57 0.42 2.18
C VAL A 136 -3.95 -0.91 2.59
N ARG A 137 -2.74 -0.87 3.18
CA ARG A 137 -2.03 -2.07 3.64
C ARG A 137 -2.64 -2.67 4.91
N CYS A 138 -3.30 -1.85 5.72
CA CYS A 138 -3.92 -2.29 6.96
C CYS A 138 -5.29 -1.62 7.15
N ALA A 139 -6.18 -2.31 7.86
CA ALA A 139 -7.49 -1.79 8.24
C ALA A 139 -7.85 -2.22 9.66
N TRP A 140 -8.70 -1.46 10.31
CA TRP A 140 -9.27 -1.78 11.60
C TRP A 140 -10.76 -1.52 11.62
N ALA A 141 -11.42 -1.83 12.73
CA ALA A 141 -12.84 -1.55 12.91
C ALA A 141 -13.15 -0.06 12.65
N GLY A 142 -14.04 0.22 11.72
CA GLY A 142 -14.39 1.57 11.28
C GLY A 142 -13.76 2.01 9.96
N SER A 143 -12.75 1.31 9.44
CA SER A 143 -12.14 1.62 8.14
C SER A 143 -13.14 1.59 6.98
N GLN A 144 -14.21 0.79 7.11
CA GLN A 144 -15.29 0.68 6.11
C GLN A 144 -15.93 2.02 5.74
N LYS A 145 -15.86 3.02 6.65
CA LYS A 145 -16.40 4.37 6.42
C LYS A 145 -15.61 5.17 5.39
N TYR A 146 -14.35 4.77 5.13
CA TYR A 146 -13.39 5.59 4.41
C TYR A 146 -12.97 4.98 3.07
N ALA A 147 -13.87 4.21 2.46
CA ALA A 147 -13.72 3.66 1.11
C ALA A 147 -12.37 2.94 0.91
N VAL A 148 -12.03 2.07 1.86
CA VAL A 148 -10.79 1.32 1.82
C VAL A 148 -10.89 0.06 0.97
N LEU A 149 -9.86 -0.18 0.18
CA LEU A 149 -9.54 -1.43 -0.46
C LEU A 149 -8.28 -1.97 0.21
N THR A 150 -8.38 -3.10 0.90
CA THR A 150 -7.28 -3.63 1.71
C THR A 150 -6.54 -4.72 0.95
N TRP A 151 -5.21 -4.72 1.02
CA TRP A 151 -4.42 -5.88 0.58
C TRP A 151 -3.63 -6.45 1.77
N SER A 152 -3.11 -7.64 1.59
CA SER A 152 -2.53 -8.44 2.67
C SER A 152 -1.05 -8.19 2.96
N GLY A 153 -0.45 -7.14 2.39
CA GLY A 153 0.97 -6.79 2.62
C GLY A 153 1.95 -7.70 1.88
N ASP A 154 3.19 -7.73 2.36
CA ASP A 154 4.35 -8.36 1.73
C ASP A 154 4.43 -9.86 2.00
N ILE A 155 3.52 -10.61 1.40
CA ILE A 155 3.38 -12.06 1.58
C ILE A 155 4.36 -12.85 0.72
N SER A 156 4.78 -14.02 1.21
CA SER A 156 5.70 -14.91 0.48
C SER A 156 5.06 -15.56 -0.74
N SER A 157 5.86 -15.78 -1.78
CA SER A 157 5.47 -16.48 -3.02
C SER A 157 5.42 -18.00 -2.80
N THR A 158 4.43 -18.50 -2.05
CA THR A 158 4.25 -19.91 -1.74
C THR A 158 2.77 -20.35 -1.78
N PHE A 159 2.51 -21.63 -2.05
CA PHE A 159 1.16 -22.19 -1.97
C PHE A 159 0.57 -22.13 -0.55
N ARG A 160 1.42 -22.13 0.47
CA ARG A 160 0.99 -21.94 1.86
C ARG A 160 0.42 -20.54 2.04
N ALA A 161 1.18 -19.52 1.64
CA ALA A 161 0.73 -18.13 1.72
C ALA A 161 -0.58 -17.93 0.91
N MET A 162 -0.66 -18.46 -0.31
CA MET A 162 -1.89 -18.40 -1.11
C MET A 162 -3.12 -18.95 -0.36
N ARG A 163 -2.97 -20.08 0.33
CA ARG A 163 -4.04 -20.67 1.14
C ARG A 163 -4.43 -19.78 2.31
N GLU A 164 -3.45 -19.24 3.00
CA GLU A 164 -3.64 -18.30 4.11
C GLU A 164 -4.36 -17.03 3.63
N GLN A 165 -4.03 -16.54 2.44
CA GLN A 165 -4.70 -15.37 1.85
C GLN A 165 -6.15 -15.63 1.48
N LEU A 166 -6.48 -16.82 0.99
CA LEU A 166 -7.87 -17.20 0.75
C LEU A 166 -8.69 -17.14 2.05
N GLN A 167 -8.16 -17.70 3.15
CA GLN A 167 -8.82 -17.67 4.45
C GLN A 167 -8.94 -16.23 5.00
N ALA A 168 -7.87 -15.41 4.84
CA ALA A 168 -7.86 -14.02 5.24
C ALA A 168 -8.93 -13.20 4.50
N GLY A 169 -9.03 -13.36 3.18
CA GLY A 169 -10.03 -12.66 2.37
C GLY A 169 -11.47 -12.99 2.76
N LEU A 170 -11.76 -14.28 3.03
CA LEU A 170 -13.06 -14.68 3.53
C LEU A 170 -13.36 -14.07 4.91
N SER A 171 -12.38 -14.04 5.80
CA SER A 171 -12.51 -13.44 7.14
C SER A 171 -12.71 -11.92 7.07
N MET A 172 -12.00 -11.23 6.15
CA MET A 172 -12.17 -9.79 5.93
C MET A 172 -13.58 -9.49 5.40
N GLY A 173 -14.12 -10.29 4.49
CA GLY A 173 -15.50 -10.19 4.04
C GLY A 173 -16.50 -10.32 5.18
N MET A 174 -16.31 -11.29 6.08
CA MET A 174 -17.14 -11.49 7.27
C MET A 174 -17.01 -10.33 8.27
N ALA A 175 -15.86 -9.68 8.35
CA ALA A 175 -15.63 -8.49 9.18
C ALA A 175 -16.21 -7.19 8.57
N GLY A 176 -16.86 -7.28 7.40
CA GLY A 176 -17.44 -6.12 6.71
C GLY A 176 -16.43 -5.29 5.93
N ILE A 177 -15.30 -5.87 5.55
CA ILE A 177 -14.29 -5.29 4.65
C ILE A 177 -14.20 -6.16 3.39
N PRO A 178 -15.21 -6.15 2.50
CA PRO A 178 -15.29 -7.03 1.35
C PRO A 178 -14.33 -6.63 0.22
N TRP A 179 -13.94 -5.36 0.15
CA TRP A 179 -12.95 -4.87 -0.81
C TRP A 179 -11.55 -5.25 -0.34
N TRP A 180 -11.15 -6.46 -0.72
CA TRP A 180 -9.90 -7.08 -0.32
C TRP A 180 -9.20 -7.72 -1.51
N THR A 181 -7.88 -7.73 -1.48
CA THR A 181 -7.02 -8.39 -2.48
C THR A 181 -5.73 -8.91 -1.84
N SER A 182 -4.98 -9.66 -2.59
CA SER A 182 -3.59 -10.02 -2.30
C SER A 182 -2.73 -9.78 -3.55
N ASP A 183 -1.43 -9.74 -3.37
CA ASP A 183 -0.49 -9.74 -4.49
C ASP A 183 -0.52 -11.09 -5.19
N ILE A 184 -0.96 -11.13 -6.45
CA ILE A 184 -1.04 -12.36 -7.23
C ILE A 184 0.37 -12.92 -7.44
N GLY A 185 0.57 -14.15 -6.96
CA GLY A 185 1.87 -14.82 -6.97
C GLY A 185 2.70 -14.59 -5.70
N GLY A 186 2.20 -13.81 -4.73
CA GLY A 186 2.92 -13.32 -3.57
C GLY A 186 3.76 -12.08 -3.88
N PHE A 187 4.16 -11.35 -2.86
CA PHE A 187 5.05 -10.19 -2.99
C PHE A 187 6.52 -10.60 -2.96
N LEU A 188 6.94 -11.29 -1.89
CA LEU A 188 8.34 -11.63 -1.64
C LEU A 188 8.78 -12.86 -2.44
N GLY A 189 9.79 -12.70 -3.28
CA GLY A 189 10.43 -13.79 -4.02
C GLY A 189 9.70 -14.15 -5.31
N GLY A 190 9.81 -15.45 -5.69
CA GLY A 190 9.28 -15.95 -6.96
C GLY A 190 10.27 -15.72 -8.11
N GLN A 191 10.86 -16.81 -8.61
CA GLN A 191 11.77 -16.76 -9.75
C GLN A 191 10.97 -16.99 -11.04
N VAL A 192 11.05 -16.05 -11.96
CA VAL A 192 10.29 -16.04 -13.22
C VAL A 192 10.51 -17.32 -14.05
N ASP A 193 11.70 -17.90 -13.98
CA ASP A 193 12.07 -19.11 -14.72
C ASP A 193 11.81 -20.41 -13.95
N ASP A 194 11.40 -20.35 -12.68
CA ASP A 194 11.10 -21.54 -11.87
C ASP A 194 9.72 -22.10 -12.25
N PRO A 195 9.65 -23.35 -12.74
CA PRO A 195 8.37 -23.99 -13.07
C PRO A 195 7.39 -24.09 -11.89
N ALA A 196 7.92 -24.26 -10.66
CA ALA A 196 7.08 -24.34 -9.46
C ALA A 196 6.45 -22.97 -9.13
N PHE A 197 7.19 -21.88 -9.33
CA PHE A 197 6.65 -20.55 -9.19
C PHE A 197 5.63 -20.23 -10.31
N ARG A 198 5.90 -20.62 -11.55
CA ARG A 198 4.94 -20.43 -12.66
C ARG A 198 3.60 -21.14 -12.39
N GLU A 199 3.63 -22.37 -11.86
CA GLU A 199 2.41 -23.07 -11.44
C GLU A 199 1.68 -22.30 -10.32
N LEU A 200 2.39 -21.85 -9.29
CA LEU A 200 1.84 -21.03 -8.21
C LEU A 200 1.16 -19.76 -8.75
N LEU A 201 1.88 -19.02 -9.61
CA LEU A 201 1.37 -17.80 -10.23
C LEU A 201 0.09 -18.04 -11.00
N VAL A 202 0.05 -19.10 -11.82
CA VAL A 202 -1.15 -19.48 -12.58
C VAL A 202 -2.32 -19.77 -11.65
N ARG A 203 -2.14 -20.55 -10.58
CA ARG A 203 -3.20 -20.85 -9.62
C ARG A 203 -3.68 -19.62 -8.87
N TRP A 204 -2.76 -18.77 -8.48
CA TRP A 204 -3.12 -17.52 -7.79
C TRP A 204 -3.85 -16.55 -8.71
N PHE A 205 -3.43 -16.46 -9.97
CA PHE A 205 -4.09 -15.64 -10.98
C PHE A 205 -5.51 -16.14 -11.27
N GLN A 206 -5.70 -17.48 -11.36
CA GLN A 206 -7.00 -18.10 -11.51
C GLN A 206 -7.92 -17.72 -10.34
N TRP A 207 -7.45 -17.83 -9.11
CA TRP A 207 -8.20 -17.41 -7.93
C TRP A 207 -8.46 -15.90 -7.94
N GLY A 208 -7.44 -15.10 -8.17
CA GLY A 208 -7.52 -13.63 -8.22
C GLY A 208 -8.55 -13.13 -9.23
N CYS A 209 -8.77 -13.87 -10.33
CA CYS A 209 -9.79 -13.56 -11.34
C CYS A 209 -11.20 -13.46 -10.73
N PHE A 210 -11.47 -14.15 -9.61
CA PHE A 210 -12.76 -14.16 -8.90
C PHE A 210 -12.76 -13.30 -7.62
N CYS A 211 -11.63 -12.67 -7.28
CA CYS A 211 -11.57 -11.73 -6.16
C CYS A 211 -12.23 -10.39 -6.51
N PRO A 212 -12.71 -9.61 -5.53
CA PRO A 212 -13.26 -8.29 -5.75
C PRO A 212 -12.30 -7.38 -6.52
N VAL A 213 -11.02 -7.45 -6.22
CA VAL A 213 -9.95 -6.72 -6.91
C VAL A 213 -8.93 -7.69 -7.48
N PHE A 214 -8.57 -7.45 -8.73
CA PHE A 214 -7.63 -8.25 -9.50
C PHE A 214 -6.33 -7.47 -9.67
N ARG A 215 -5.30 -7.81 -8.89
CA ARG A 215 -4.07 -7.02 -8.80
C ARG A 215 -2.84 -7.91 -8.94
N MET A 216 -2.00 -7.64 -9.95
CA MET A 216 -0.64 -8.16 -10.01
C MET A 216 0.32 -7.15 -9.38
N HIS A 217 1.06 -7.61 -8.41
CA HIS A 217 2.15 -6.89 -7.79
C HIS A 217 3.11 -7.91 -7.18
N GLY A 218 4.38 -7.55 -7.04
CA GLY A 218 5.36 -8.41 -6.37
C GLY A 218 6.76 -8.11 -6.82
N GLU A 219 7.65 -8.36 -5.89
CA GLU A 219 9.08 -8.40 -6.08
C GLU A 219 9.47 -9.77 -6.63
N ARG A 220 10.17 -9.82 -7.74
CA ARG A 220 10.60 -11.08 -8.35
C ARG A 220 12.10 -11.26 -8.22
N SER A 221 12.52 -12.46 -7.82
CA SER A 221 13.93 -12.82 -7.71
C SER A 221 14.48 -13.34 -9.03
N PRO A 222 15.79 -13.23 -9.31
CA PRO A 222 16.71 -12.36 -8.58
C PRO A 222 16.47 -10.88 -8.86
N TRP A 223 16.85 -10.05 -7.89
CA TRP A 223 16.94 -8.63 -8.13
C TRP A 223 18.02 -8.37 -9.16
N TYR A 224 17.71 -7.61 -10.20
CA TYR A 224 18.74 -7.12 -11.10
C TYR A 224 19.46 -5.95 -10.42
N GLU A 225 20.78 -6.08 -10.24
CA GLU A 225 21.62 -4.93 -9.96
C GLU A 225 21.64 -4.05 -11.20
N ARG A 226 20.75 -3.06 -11.26
CA ARG A 226 20.99 -1.91 -12.13
C ARG A 226 22.21 -1.18 -11.57
N GLU A 227 23.05 -0.65 -12.46
CA GLU A 227 24.08 0.32 -12.05
C GLU A 227 23.45 1.27 -11.06
N GLN A 228 24.09 1.44 -9.90
CA GLN A 228 23.51 2.16 -8.77
C GLN A 228 23.23 3.59 -9.18
N GLU A 229 22.01 3.86 -9.60
CA GLU A 229 21.56 5.22 -9.84
C GLU A 229 21.18 5.82 -8.47
N TYR A 230 21.93 6.83 -8.08
CA TYR A 230 21.61 7.65 -6.93
C TYR A 230 20.82 8.87 -7.40
N ILE A 231 19.67 9.12 -6.78
CA ILE A 231 19.03 10.42 -6.83
C ILE A 231 19.45 11.17 -5.57
N GLY A 232 20.44 12.05 -5.70
CA GLY A 232 21.11 12.66 -4.55
C GLY A 232 21.87 11.61 -3.74
N ASP A 233 21.64 11.56 -2.43
CA ASP A 233 22.26 10.59 -1.51
C ASP A 233 21.44 9.32 -1.32
N VAL A 234 20.31 9.17 -2.02
CA VAL A 234 19.40 8.04 -1.84
C VAL A 234 19.70 6.97 -2.88
N ARG A 235 20.04 5.76 -2.39
CA ARG A 235 20.17 4.57 -3.21
C ARG A 235 18.79 4.21 -3.79
N GLN A 236 18.64 4.18 -5.10
CA GLN A 236 17.46 3.60 -5.71
C GLN A 236 17.41 2.09 -5.44
N LEU A 237 16.27 1.61 -5.00
CA LEU A 237 16.02 0.19 -4.94
C LEU A 237 15.95 -0.35 -6.37
N THR A 238 16.77 -1.37 -6.64
CA THR A 238 16.70 -2.09 -7.90
C THR A 238 15.41 -2.92 -7.93
N SER A 239 14.68 -2.87 -9.04
CA SER A 239 13.51 -3.74 -9.22
C SER A 239 13.98 -5.19 -9.49
N GLY A 240 13.17 -6.16 -9.07
CA GLY A 240 13.35 -7.57 -9.43
C GLY A 240 13.12 -7.85 -10.91
N GLN A 241 12.94 -9.12 -11.26
CA GLN A 241 12.53 -9.54 -12.60
C GLN A 241 11.16 -9.00 -12.99
N GLY A 242 10.83 -9.01 -14.29
CA GLY A 242 9.54 -8.59 -14.81
C GLY A 242 8.37 -9.36 -14.17
N ASN A 243 7.26 -8.65 -13.91
CA ASN A 243 6.06 -9.20 -13.27
C ASN A 243 4.79 -8.98 -14.10
N GLU A 244 4.94 -8.65 -15.36
CA GLU A 244 3.84 -8.52 -16.32
C GLU A 244 3.40 -9.90 -16.80
N VAL A 245 2.17 -10.00 -17.25
CA VAL A 245 1.58 -11.27 -17.71
C VAL A 245 2.39 -12.01 -18.79
N TRP A 246 3.22 -11.31 -19.53
CA TRP A 246 4.11 -11.86 -20.57
C TRP A 246 5.51 -12.24 -20.06
N SER A 247 5.84 -11.98 -18.79
CA SER A 247 7.20 -12.18 -18.27
C SER A 247 7.51 -13.65 -17.94
N PHE A 248 6.51 -14.53 -17.90
CA PHE A 248 6.62 -15.91 -17.39
C PHE A 248 6.67 -16.99 -18.47
N GLY A 249 6.89 -16.59 -19.75
CA GLY A 249 6.92 -17.47 -20.91
C GLY A 249 5.57 -17.68 -21.58
N ASP A 250 5.61 -18.15 -22.83
CA ASP A 250 4.44 -18.18 -23.72
C ASP A 250 3.29 -19.06 -23.19
N GLU A 251 3.59 -20.22 -22.61
CA GLU A 251 2.58 -21.11 -22.05
C GLU A 251 1.79 -20.43 -20.92
N VAL A 252 2.50 -19.81 -19.99
CA VAL A 252 1.87 -19.08 -18.87
C VAL A 252 1.10 -17.88 -19.42
N TYR A 253 1.67 -17.13 -20.36
CA TYR A 253 1.00 -16.00 -20.98
C TYR A 253 -0.35 -16.37 -21.59
N GLU A 254 -0.44 -17.45 -22.35
CA GLU A 254 -1.70 -17.87 -22.96
C GLU A 254 -2.75 -18.28 -21.91
N ILE A 255 -2.32 -18.86 -20.80
CA ILE A 255 -3.22 -19.17 -19.67
C ILE A 255 -3.71 -17.87 -19.01
N LEU A 256 -2.79 -16.95 -18.62
CA LEU A 256 -3.15 -15.71 -17.96
C LEU A 256 -4.04 -14.84 -18.85
N ARG A 257 -3.72 -14.74 -20.15
CA ARG A 257 -4.52 -14.03 -21.15
C ARG A 257 -5.97 -14.54 -21.21
N LYS A 258 -6.17 -15.84 -21.16
CA LYS A 258 -7.51 -16.45 -21.11
C LYS A 258 -8.30 -15.97 -19.88
N TYR A 259 -7.65 -15.91 -18.70
CA TYR A 259 -8.29 -15.46 -17.47
C TYR A 259 -8.55 -13.95 -17.42
N LEU A 260 -7.75 -13.12 -18.11
CA LEU A 260 -8.08 -11.72 -18.33
C LEU A 260 -9.42 -11.56 -19.07
N PHE A 261 -9.66 -12.34 -20.14
CA PHE A 261 -10.95 -12.33 -20.83
C PHE A 261 -12.10 -12.88 -19.97
N VAL A 262 -11.85 -13.86 -19.11
CA VAL A 262 -12.84 -14.35 -18.14
C VAL A 262 -13.20 -13.23 -17.18
N ARG A 263 -12.20 -12.55 -16.60
CA ARG A 263 -12.40 -11.42 -15.69
C ARG A 263 -13.21 -10.30 -16.34
N GLU A 264 -12.89 -9.95 -17.58
CA GLU A 264 -13.62 -8.90 -18.31
C GLU A 264 -15.09 -9.25 -18.50
N ARG A 265 -15.39 -10.49 -18.84
CA ARG A 265 -16.78 -10.98 -18.97
C ARG A 265 -17.54 -11.00 -17.64
N MET A 266 -16.84 -11.08 -16.53
CA MET A 266 -17.42 -11.06 -15.18
C MET A 266 -17.61 -9.65 -14.63
N ARG A 267 -17.14 -8.62 -15.33
CA ARG A 267 -17.25 -7.21 -14.87
C ARG A 267 -18.66 -6.79 -14.44
N PRO A 268 -19.76 -7.23 -15.09
CA PRO A 268 -21.11 -6.87 -14.69
C PRO A 268 -21.59 -7.50 -13.37
N TYR A 269 -20.87 -8.50 -12.85
CA TYR A 269 -21.21 -9.23 -11.62
C TYR A 269 -20.33 -8.82 -10.45
#